data_89deb1a6e56c79a4602625e811390592
#
_entry.id   89deb1a6e56c79a4602625e811390592
#
_cell.length_a   1.000
_cell.length_b   1.000
_cell.length_c   1.000
_cell.angle_alpha   90.00
_cell.angle_beta   90.00
_cell.angle_gamma   90.00
#
_symmetry.space_group_name_H-M   'P 1'
#
loop_
_entity.id
_entity.type
_entity.pdbx_description
1 polymer ?
#
loop_
_entity_poly.entity_id
_entity_poly.type
_entity_poly.pdbx_seq_one_letter_code
_entity_poly.pdbx_strand_id
1 'polypeptide(L)'
;MTQDQRLIYAAALLRAVGVGLLGVLFALYLSVRGLHAGQIGILVAVGLAGSACGTFFVSFWADRFGRRNTLICLAGCTVLGGAGLILCPGFSTLAAACFLGMVNAMGRERGALFTLEQTILPETAGTRQRTQTLAWYNVMMDVGQAGGSLLGGLPFFLRHNAGLNALSSYQCAFGLYTTLACAGLLLYTRLSRRIEIHGPTPWHRISPESRRIITRLSLLFGFDSLAGGFLPSSLVAYWFFRRFGVGEEMLAPLFFVAHVANALSYLAAAWLSRHIGLVRTMVFTHTPANLCLIAIPFTPTATLAAILYLVRECLVEMDVPTRQSYVMAVVGPGERTIAAGVTNLTRLVAWTVAPGFAGAAMKSLALGFPLVVGGGMKILYDLMLFLSFRNIHPPEERVGNSPR
;
A
#
# COMPACT_ATOMS: atom_id res chain seq x y z
N MET A 1 -12.88 -21.91 9.25
CA MET A 1 -12.73 -21.16 7.97
C MET A 1 -13.56 -21.86 6.90
N THR A 2 -14.43 -21.12 6.22
CA THR A 2 -15.18 -21.61 5.06
C THR A 2 -14.26 -21.83 3.85
N GLN A 3 -14.75 -22.56 2.84
CA GLN A 3 -14.01 -22.76 1.60
C GLN A 3 -13.73 -21.41 0.89
N ASP A 4 -14.73 -20.52 0.83
CA ASP A 4 -14.59 -19.20 0.20
C ASP A 4 -13.54 -18.33 0.92
N GLN A 5 -13.50 -18.36 2.26
CA GLN A 5 -12.44 -17.67 3.01
C GLN A 5 -11.04 -18.18 2.65
N ARG A 6 -10.84 -19.49 2.55
CA ARG A 6 -9.54 -20.07 2.18
C ARG A 6 -9.11 -19.63 0.77
N LEU A 7 -10.06 -19.61 -0.18
CA LEU A 7 -9.80 -19.15 -1.55
C LEU A 7 -9.42 -17.69 -1.59
N ILE A 8 -10.13 -16.82 -0.84
CA ILE A 8 -9.82 -15.39 -0.76
C ILE A 8 -8.45 -15.16 -0.12
N TYR A 9 -8.12 -15.82 1.00
CA TYR A 9 -6.81 -15.72 1.62
C TYR A 9 -5.68 -16.16 0.68
N ALA A 10 -5.86 -17.27 -0.03
CA ALA A 10 -4.87 -17.75 -0.98
C ALA A 10 -4.68 -16.78 -2.15
N ALA A 11 -5.77 -16.24 -2.72
CA ALA A 11 -5.71 -15.25 -3.79
C ALA A 11 -5.04 -13.95 -3.33
N ALA A 12 -5.37 -13.47 -2.12
CA ALA A 12 -4.76 -12.31 -1.49
C ALA A 12 -3.25 -12.50 -1.26
N LEU A 13 -2.82 -13.67 -0.78
CA LEU A 13 -1.41 -14.00 -0.61
C LEU A 13 -0.65 -13.95 -1.93
N LEU A 14 -1.17 -14.61 -2.99
CA LEU A 14 -0.54 -14.61 -4.32
C LEU A 14 -0.42 -13.18 -4.88
N ARG A 15 -1.45 -12.37 -4.73
CA ARG A 15 -1.44 -10.96 -5.13
C ARG A 15 -0.43 -10.15 -4.33
N ALA A 16 -0.35 -10.35 -3.02
CA ALA A 16 0.60 -9.68 -2.15
C ALA A 16 2.05 -10.00 -2.52
N VAL A 17 2.35 -11.26 -2.86
CA VAL A 17 3.65 -11.67 -3.42
C VAL A 17 3.95 -10.88 -4.70
N GLY A 18 2.98 -10.77 -5.62
CA GLY A 18 3.13 -9.98 -6.83
C GLY A 18 3.43 -8.50 -6.56
N VAL A 19 2.72 -7.88 -5.60
CA VAL A 19 2.93 -6.47 -5.24
C VAL A 19 4.30 -6.24 -4.59
N GLY A 20 4.75 -7.15 -3.71
CA GLY A 20 6.10 -7.08 -3.14
C GLY A 20 7.19 -7.16 -4.20
N LEU A 21 7.04 -8.07 -5.17
CA LEU A 21 7.96 -8.20 -6.31
C LEU A 21 7.98 -6.93 -7.17
N LEU A 22 6.81 -6.37 -7.50
CA LEU A 22 6.70 -5.11 -8.25
C LEU A 22 7.34 -3.94 -7.50
N GLY A 23 7.20 -3.88 -6.18
CA GLY A 23 7.80 -2.84 -5.34
C GLY A 23 9.32 -2.76 -5.48
N VAL A 24 9.98 -3.88 -5.69
CA VAL A 24 11.44 -3.94 -5.92
C VAL A 24 11.79 -3.73 -7.39
N LEU A 25 11.15 -4.46 -8.30
CA LEU A 25 11.63 -4.62 -9.68
C LEU A 25 11.07 -3.61 -10.68
N PHE A 26 9.90 -3.01 -10.42
CA PHE A 26 9.19 -2.25 -11.45
C PHE A 26 10.05 -1.11 -12.02
N ALA A 27 10.61 -0.26 -11.18
CA ALA A 27 11.39 0.87 -11.64
C ALA A 27 12.77 0.46 -12.20
N LEU A 28 13.39 -0.60 -11.67
CA LEU A 28 14.63 -1.17 -12.18
C LEU A 28 14.44 -1.71 -13.61
N TYR A 29 13.39 -2.49 -13.83
CA TYR A 29 13.02 -3.00 -15.15
C TYR A 29 12.80 -1.87 -16.17
N LEU A 30 12.03 -0.86 -15.80
CA LEU A 30 11.77 0.28 -16.67
C LEU A 30 13.05 1.08 -16.98
N SER A 31 13.97 1.17 -16.02
CA SER A 31 15.29 1.78 -16.22
C SER A 31 16.14 0.97 -17.22
N VAL A 32 16.14 -0.37 -17.15
CA VAL A 32 16.79 -1.24 -18.13
C VAL A 32 16.19 -1.09 -19.53
N ARG A 33 14.89 -0.81 -19.61
CA ARG A 33 14.22 -0.46 -20.89
C ARG A 33 14.52 0.95 -21.39
N GLY A 34 15.39 1.72 -20.72
CA GLY A 34 15.79 3.06 -21.13
C GLY A 34 14.85 4.19 -20.69
N LEU A 35 13.85 3.91 -19.85
CA LEU A 35 12.96 4.96 -19.36
C LEU A 35 13.65 5.77 -18.25
N HIS A 36 13.49 7.09 -18.31
CA HIS A 36 13.99 7.98 -17.27
C HIS A 36 13.01 8.12 -16.07
N ALA A 37 13.51 8.63 -14.95
CA ALA A 37 12.76 8.74 -13.70
C ALA A 37 11.35 9.37 -13.85
N GLY A 38 11.22 10.43 -14.66
CA GLY A 38 9.92 11.08 -14.91
C GLY A 38 8.90 10.14 -15.57
N GLN A 39 9.32 9.35 -16.57
CA GLN A 39 8.46 8.36 -17.23
C GLN A 39 8.08 7.22 -16.27
N ILE A 40 9.04 6.75 -15.45
CA ILE A 40 8.80 5.74 -14.43
C ILE A 40 7.77 6.25 -13.42
N GLY A 41 7.93 7.47 -12.91
CA GLY A 41 6.97 8.08 -11.99
C GLY A 41 5.55 8.22 -12.57
N ILE A 42 5.43 8.57 -13.87
CA ILE A 42 4.15 8.64 -14.58
C ILE A 42 3.51 7.24 -14.64
N LEU A 43 4.27 6.19 -14.98
CA LEU A 43 3.74 4.81 -15.05
C LEU A 43 3.27 4.32 -13.68
N VAL A 44 3.99 4.63 -12.60
CA VAL A 44 3.55 4.35 -11.22
C VAL A 44 2.24 5.08 -10.91
N ALA A 45 2.17 6.39 -11.22
CA ALA A 45 0.97 7.20 -11.01
C ALA A 45 -0.23 6.66 -11.80
N VAL A 46 -0.03 6.27 -13.06
CA VAL A 46 -1.07 5.72 -13.94
C VAL A 46 -1.58 4.37 -13.41
N GLY A 47 -0.70 3.48 -12.94
CA GLY A 47 -1.11 2.22 -12.33
C GLY A 47 -1.93 2.42 -11.05
N LEU A 48 -1.53 3.35 -10.21
CA LEU A 48 -2.28 3.73 -9.01
C LEU A 48 -3.62 4.42 -9.35
N ALA A 49 -3.67 5.22 -10.41
CA ALA A 49 -4.91 5.81 -10.91
C ALA A 49 -5.90 4.73 -11.36
N GLY A 50 -5.43 3.71 -12.08
CA GLY A 50 -6.25 2.53 -12.41
C GLY A 50 -6.78 1.84 -11.16
N SER A 51 -5.94 1.67 -10.14
CA SER A 51 -6.32 1.11 -8.82
C SER A 51 -7.37 1.96 -8.10
N ALA A 52 -7.24 3.28 -8.14
CA ALA A 52 -8.21 4.21 -7.56
C ALA A 52 -9.57 4.16 -8.29
N CYS A 53 -9.55 4.15 -9.64
CA CYS A 53 -10.76 3.98 -10.45
C CYS A 53 -11.44 2.64 -10.18
N GLY A 54 -10.67 1.55 -10.09
CA GLY A 54 -11.20 0.23 -9.74
C GLY A 54 -11.81 0.22 -8.34
N THR A 55 -11.16 0.85 -7.35
CA THR A 55 -11.69 0.96 -5.97
C THR A 55 -12.97 1.78 -5.93
N PHE A 56 -13.02 2.88 -6.68
CA PHE A 56 -14.24 3.68 -6.82
C PHE A 56 -15.37 2.84 -7.42
N PHE A 57 -15.11 2.11 -8.51
CA PHE A 57 -16.07 1.21 -9.12
C PHE A 57 -16.58 0.16 -8.12
N VAL A 58 -15.68 -0.51 -7.41
CA VAL A 58 -16.02 -1.51 -6.38
C VAL A 58 -16.94 -0.92 -5.33
N SER A 59 -16.64 0.28 -4.82
CA SER A 59 -17.38 0.91 -3.73
C SER A 59 -18.84 1.23 -4.08
N PHE A 60 -19.16 1.45 -5.37
CA PHE A 60 -20.50 1.88 -5.78
C PHE A 60 -21.27 0.84 -6.61
N TRP A 61 -20.57 -0.05 -7.31
CA TRP A 61 -21.21 -0.96 -8.29
C TRP A 61 -20.95 -2.44 -8.06
N ALA A 62 -19.99 -2.84 -7.22
CA ALA A 62 -19.64 -4.26 -7.04
C ALA A 62 -20.84 -5.12 -6.60
N ASP A 63 -21.67 -4.60 -5.71
CA ASP A 63 -22.85 -5.32 -5.22
C ASP A 63 -23.94 -5.49 -6.30
N ARG A 64 -24.00 -4.58 -7.31
CA ARG A 64 -24.95 -4.67 -8.42
C ARG A 64 -24.49 -5.63 -9.51
N PHE A 65 -23.20 -5.66 -9.82
CA PHE A 65 -22.60 -6.56 -10.80
C PHE A 65 -22.37 -7.98 -10.28
N GLY A 66 -22.45 -8.14 -8.96
CA GLY A 66 -22.05 -9.33 -8.25
C GLY A 66 -20.58 -9.30 -7.82
N ARG A 67 -20.34 -9.53 -6.54
CA ARG A 67 -19.02 -9.49 -5.92
C ARG A 67 -18.04 -10.46 -6.56
N ARG A 68 -18.50 -11.70 -6.84
CA ARG A 68 -17.70 -12.74 -7.49
C ARG A 68 -17.27 -12.31 -8.90
N ASN A 69 -18.22 -11.82 -9.71
CA ASN A 69 -17.93 -11.38 -11.08
C ASN A 69 -16.97 -10.17 -11.09
N THR A 70 -17.13 -9.25 -10.13
CA THR A 70 -16.24 -8.10 -9.96
C THR A 70 -14.82 -8.54 -9.62
N LEU A 71 -14.64 -9.51 -8.68
CA LEU A 71 -13.31 -10.07 -8.36
C LEU A 71 -12.65 -10.72 -9.58
N ILE A 72 -13.42 -11.52 -10.35
CA ILE A 72 -12.93 -12.19 -11.57
C ILE A 72 -12.50 -11.14 -12.61
N CYS A 73 -13.32 -10.12 -12.86
CA CYS A 73 -13.02 -9.07 -13.83
C CYS A 73 -11.75 -8.29 -13.44
N LEU A 74 -11.65 -7.84 -12.19
CA LEU A 74 -10.48 -7.12 -11.68
C LEU A 74 -9.20 -7.98 -11.73
N ALA A 75 -9.28 -9.24 -11.35
CA ALA A 75 -8.16 -10.18 -11.46
C ALA A 75 -7.76 -10.41 -12.93
N GLY A 76 -8.72 -10.51 -13.83
CA GLY A 76 -8.46 -10.56 -15.28
C GLY A 76 -7.72 -9.33 -15.79
N CYS A 77 -8.12 -8.12 -15.35
CA CYS A 77 -7.40 -6.89 -15.65
C CYS A 77 -5.96 -6.94 -15.12
N THR A 78 -5.73 -7.46 -13.92
CA THR A 78 -4.37 -7.62 -13.35
C THR A 78 -3.50 -8.56 -14.20
N VAL A 79 -4.06 -9.67 -14.70
CA VAL A 79 -3.38 -10.59 -15.62
C VAL A 79 -2.99 -9.87 -16.92
N LEU A 80 -3.91 -9.13 -17.51
CA LEU A 80 -3.65 -8.35 -18.74
C LEU A 80 -2.57 -7.29 -18.52
N GLY A 81 -2.58 -6.62 -17.35
CA GLY A 81 -1.52 -5.69 -16.96
C GLY A 81 -0.16 -6.37 -16.85
N GLY A 82 -0.10 -7.52 -16.20
CA GLY A 82 1.14 -8.30 -16.08
C GLY A 82 1.69 -8.75 -17.43
N ALA A 83 0.85 -9.28 -18.31
CA ALA A 83 1.22 -9.60 -19.69
C ALA A 83 1.67 -8.35 -20.47
N GLY A 84 0.99 -7.22 -20.28
CA GLY A 84 1.32 -5.96 -20.92
C GLY A 84 2.70 -5.42 -20.49
N LEU A 85 3.13 -5.62 -19.23
CA LEU A 85 4.48 -5.25 -18.79
C LEU A 85 5.58 -5.95 -19.60
N ILE A 86 5.32 -7.16 -20.08
CA ILE A 86 6.28 -7.95 -20.87
C ILE A 86 6.17 -7.62 -22.36
N LEU A 87 4.93 -7.55 -22.89
CA LEU A 87 4.64 -7.54 -24.31
C LEU A 87 4.58 -6.14 -24.94
N CYS A 88 4.25 -5.10 -24.15
CA CYS A 88 4.10 -3.74 -24.67
C CYS A 88 5.45 -3.06 -24.92
N PRO A 89 5.78 -2.70 -26.17
CA PRO A 89 7.08 -2.10 -26.48
C PRO A 89 7.11 -0.59 -26.19
N GLY A 90 6.02 0.12 -26.40
CA GLY A 90 5.95 1.58 -26.34
C GLY A 90 5.46 2.12 -24.99
N PHE A 91 5.78 3.38 -24.68
CA PHE A 91 5.39 4.05 -23.45
C PHE A 91 3.87 4.11 -23.28
N SER A 92 3.13 4.50 -24.32
CA SER A 92 1.66 4.65 -24.26
C SER A 92 0.94 3.32 -24.05
N THR A 93 1.38 2.25 -24.73
CA THR A 93 0.80 0.92 -24.55
C THR A 93 1.13 0.35 -23.17
N LEU A 94 2.32 0.64 -22.65
CA LEU A 94 2.72 0.27 -21.30
C LEU A 94 1.91 1.04 -20.25
N ALA A 95 1.64 2.33 -20.47
CA ALA A 95 0.78 3.13 -19.61
C ALA A 95 -0.67 2.58 -19.58
N ALA A 96 -1.22 2.21 -20.73
CA ALA A 96 -2.53 1.56 -20.82
C ALA A 96 -2.56 0.23 -20.07
N ALA A 97 -1.52 -0.59 -20.21
CA ALA A 97 -1.36 -1.85 -19.47
C ALA A 97 -1.25 -1.62 -17.94
N CYS A 98 -0.50 -0.62 -17.51
CA CYS A 98 -0.40 -0.24 -16.11
C CYS A 98 -1.74 0.22 -15.53
N PHE A 99 -2.48 1.06 -16.27
CA PHE A 99 -3.79 1.54 -15.85
C PHE A 99 -4.81 0.41 -15.74
N LEU A 100 -4.98 -0.35 -16.84
CA LEU A 100 -5.93 -1.46 -16.89
C LEU A 100 -5.62 -2.55 -15.88
N GLY A 101 -4.34 -2.90 -15.76
CA GLY A 101 -3.85 -3.90 -14.81
C GLY A 101 -3.80 -3.42 -13.36
N MET A 102 -4.09 -2.14 -13.11
CA MET A 102 -4.00 -1.55 -11.77
C MET A 102 -2.62 -1.84 -11.13
N VAL A 103 -1.55 -1.71 -11.93
CA VAL A 103 -0.20 -2.12 -11.52
C VAL A 103 0.26 -1.30 -10.32
N ASN A 104 0.48 -1.99 -9.21
CA ASN A 104 0.80 -1.37 -7.93
C ASN A 104 2.29 -1.52 -7.61
N ALA A 105 3.06 -0.49 -7.90
CA ALA A 105 4.49 -0.41 -7.60
C ALA A 105 4.81 0.29 -6.26
N MET A 106 3.80 0.50 -5.40
CA MET A 106 3.98 1.05 -4.05
C MET A 106 4.65 0.05 -3.09
N GLY A 107 4.65 -1.24 -3.41
CA GLY A 107 5.11 -2.30 -2.53
C GLY A 107 4.10 -2.68 -1.44
N ARG A 108 2.91 -2.09 -1.45
CA ARG A 108 1.81 -2.33 -0.49
C ARG A 108 0.48 -2.43 -1.20
N GLU A 109 -0.25 -3.50 -0.95
CA GLU A 109 -1.55 -3.71 -1.57
C GLU A 109 -2.65 -2.94 -0.84
N ARG A 110 -3.34 -2.06 -1.57
CA ARG A 110 -4.51 -1.29 -1.10
C ARG A 110 -5.49 -0.98 -2.24
N GLY A 111 -5.50 -1.82 -3.27
CA GLY A 111 -6.30 -1.60 -4.48
C GLY A 111 -7.75 -2.10 -4.39
N ALA A 112 -8.39 -2.19 -5.56
CA ALA A 112 -9.79 -2.56 -5.70
C ALA A 112 -10.11 -3.97 -5.19
N LEU A 113 -9.27 -4.94 -5.50
CA LEU A 113 -9.41 -6.32 -5.02
C LEU A 113 -9.34 -6.38 -3.49
N PHE A 114 -8.35 -5.72 -2.89
CA PHE A 114 -8.19 -5.60 -1.44
C PHE A 114 -9.45 -5.03 -0.78
N THR A 115 -10.00 -3.95 -1.34
CA THR A 115 -11.20 -3.29 -0.81
C THR A 115 -12.41 -4.23 -0.81
N LEU A 116 -12.61 -4.98 -1.90
CA LEU A 116 -13.74 -5.90 -2.01
C LEU A 116 -13.60 -7.12 -1.11
N GLU A 117 -12.39 -7.67 -0.99
CA GLU A 117 -12.12 -8.79 -0.09
C GLU A 117 -12.31 -8.42 1.38
N GLN A 118 -11.92 -7.20 1.78
CA GLN A 118 -12.14 -6.71 3.14
C GLN A 118 -13.62 -6.50 3.49
N THR A 119 -14.50 -6.36 2.51
CA THR A 119 -15.94 -6.37 2.73
C THR A 119 -16.51 -7.77 2.83
N ILE A 120 -16.06 -8.69 1.97
CA ILE A 120 -16.58 -10.07 1.92
C ILE A 120 -16.16 -10.90 3.15
N LEU A 121 -14.89 -10.81 3.56
CA LEU A 121 -14.34 -11.66 4.61
C LEU A 121 -15.04 -11.55 5.95
N PRO A 122 -15.33 -10.34 6.51
CA PRO A 122 -16.04 -10.20 7.76
C PRO A 122 -17.49 -10.71 7.72
N GLU A 123 -18.14 -10.60 6.57
CA GLU A 123 -19.53 -11.08 6.40
C GLU A 123 -19.60 -12.61 6.41
N THR A 124 -18.57 -13.27 5.87
CA THR A 124 -18.48 -14.74 5.85
C THR A 124 -18.03 -15.34 7.19
N ALA A 125 -17.48 -14.54 8.12
CA ALA A 125 -16.87 -15.02 9.36
C ALA A 125 -17.80 -15.02 10.58
N GLY A 126 -19.00 -14.43 10.47
CA GLY A 126 -19.87 -14.18 11.62
C GLY A 126 -19.35 -13.08 12.55
N THR A 127 -20.27 -12.49 13.35
CA THR A 127 -20.00 -11.25 14.12
C THR A 127 -18.85 -11.36 15.11
N ARG A 128 -18.66 -12.52 15.74
CA ARG A 128 -17.64 -12.76 16.79
C ARG A 128 -16.21 -12.86 16.26
N GLN A 129 -16.03 -13.25 14.99
CA GLN A 129 -14.71 -13.52 14.41
C GLN A 129 -14.24 -12.47 13.38
N ARG A 130 -15.03 -11.42 13.14
CA ARG A 130 -14.72 -10.39 12.12
C ARG A 130 -13.35 -9.77 12.28
N THR A 131 -13.02 -9.31 13.48
CA THR A 131 -11.73 -8.67 13.77
C THR A 131 -10.56 -9.64 13.58
N GLN A 132 -10.71 -10.88 14.05
CA GLN A 132 -9.68 -11.90 13.91
C GLN A 132 -9.45 -12.28 12.44
N THR A 133 -10.53 -12.39 11.65
CA THR A 133 -10.45 -12.68 10.21
C THR A 133 -9.67 -11.58 9.48
N LEU A 134 -9.98 -10.30 9.74
CA LEU A 134 -9.24 -9.18 9.12
C LEU A 134 -7.78 -9.11 9.60
N ALA A 135 -7.52 -9.43 10.87
CA ALA A 135 -6.14 -9.47 11.37
C ALA A 135 -5.31 -10.53 10.65
N TRP A 136 -5.82 -11.75 10.49
CA TRP A 136 -5.14 -12.80 9.72
C TRP A 136 -4.98 -12.44 8.25
N TYR A 137 -5.98 -11.77 7.65
CA TYR A 137 -5.88 -11.27 6.28
C TYR A 137 -4.71 -10.30 6.12
N ASN A 138 -4.56 -9.32 7.02
CA ASN A 138 -3.45 -8.37 6.98
C ASN A 138 -2.09 -9.07 7.19
N VAL A 139 -1.99 -10.03 8.12
CA VAL A 139 -0.78 -10.83 8.31
C VAL A 139 -0.40 -11.57 7.02
N MET A 140 -1.37 -12.22 6.35
CA MET A 140 -1.13 -12.92 5.08
C MET A 140 -0.66 -11.96 3.98
N MET A 141 -1.20 -10.72 3.95
CA MET A 141 -0.77 -9.69 3.01
C MET A 141 0.68 -9.27 3.27
N ASP A 142 1.05 -9.01 4.52
CA ASP A 142 2.40 -8.58 4.88
C ASP A 142 3.43 -9.69 4.62
N VAL A 143 3.12 -10.94 4.97
CA VAL A 143 3.95 -12.11 4.65
C VAL A 143 4.13 -12.28 3.15
N GLY A 144 3.04 -12.12 2.38
CA GLY A 144 3.09 -12.16 0.92
C GLY A 144 3.99 -11.08 0.32
N GLN A 145 3.84 -9.84 0.79
CA GLN A 145 4.66 -8.71 0.32
C GLN A 145 6.13 -8.91 0.68
N ALA A 146 6.43 -9.39 1.90
CA ALA A 146 7.79 -9.72 2.31
C ALA A 146 8.39 -10.79 1.38
N GLY A 147 7.71 -11.92 1.19
CA GLY A 147 8.14 -13.00 0.30
C GLY A 147 8.30 -12.52 -1.15
N GLY A 148 7.37 -11.70 -1.64
CA GLY A 148 7.43 -11.09 -2.96
C GLY A 148 8.63 -10.17 -3.15
N SER A 149 8.96 -9.37 -2.14
CA SER A 149 10.16 -8.52 -2.16
C SER A 149 11.43 -9.35 -2.25
N LEU A 150 11.50 -10.48 -1.53
CA LEU A 150 12.64 -11.40 -1.61
C LEU A 150 12.75 -12.05 -3.00
N LEU A 151 11.61 -12.44 -3.60
CA LEU A 151 11.58 -12.90 -4.99
C LEU A 151 12.03 -11.83 -6.00
N GLY A 152 12.06 -10.56 -5.60
CA GLY A 152 12.70 -9.49 -6.36
C GLY A 152 14.19 -9.73 -6.65
N GLY A 153 14.88 -10.65 -5.96
CA GLY A 153 16.22 -11.11 -6.27
C GLY A 153 16.31 -12.10 -7.46
N LEU A 154 15.17 -12.58 -7.98
CA LEU A 154 15.12 -13.58 -9.06
C LEU A 154 15.89 -13.15 -10.32
N PRO A 155 15.81 -11.91 -10.83
CA PRO A 155 16.59 -11.53 -12.01
C PRO A 155 18.10 -11.64 -11.80
N PHE A 156 18.61 -11.27 -10.64
CA PHE A 156 20.03 -11.45 -10.30
C PHE A 156 20.42 -12.93 -10.37
N PHE A 157 19.65 -13.80 -9.72
CA PHE A 157 19.89 -15.25 -9.73
C PHE A 157 19.88 -15.83 -11.15
N LEU A 158 18.93 -15.44 -12.00
CA LEU A 158 18.81 -15.91 -13.37
C LEU A 158 19.99 -15.43 -14.24
N ARG A 159 20.49 -14.22 -14.04
CA ARG A 159 21.67 -13.73 -14.75
C ARG A 159 22.93 -14.48 -14.35
N HIS A 160 23.10 -14.70 -13.04
CA HIS A 160 24.31 -15.32 -12.52
C HIS A 160 24.40 -16.82 -12.82
N ASN A 161 23.29 -17.57 -12.67
CA ASN A 161 23.31 -19.04 -12.80
C ASN A 161 22.84 -19.55 -14.17
N ALA A 162 21.92 -18.83 -14.85
CA ALA A 162 21.38 -19.24 -16.14
C ALA A 162 21.93 -18.42 -17.33
N GLY A 163 22.81 -17.43 -17.08
CA GLY A 163 23.44 -16.62 -18.13
C GLY A 163 22.46 -15.74 -18.92
N LEU A 164 21.27 -15.48 -18.38
CA LEU A 164 20.28 -14.63 -19.06
C LEU A 164 20.75 -13.17 -19.14
N ASN A 165 20.39 -12.49 -20.22
CA ASN A 165 20.61 -11.04 -20.28
C ASN A 165 19.68 -10.29 -19.28
N ALA A 166 19.99 -9.02 -19.02
CA ALA A 166 19.26 -8.21 -18.06
C ALA A 166 17.76 -8.14 -18.39
N LEU A 167 17.38 -7.84 -19.63
CA LEU A 167 15.98 -7.69 -20.03
C LEU A 167 15.20 -9.00 -19.85
N SER A 168 15.73 -10.12 -20.34
CA SER A 168 15.08 -11.42 -20.23
C SER A 168 14.91 -11.87 -18.78
N SER A 169 15.89 -11.60 -17.91
CA SER A 169 15.80 -11.93 -16.49
C SER A 169 14.64 -11.20 -15.78
N TYR A 170 14.44 -9.93 -16.09
CA TYR A 170 13.28 -9.17 -15.60
C TYR A 170 11.97 -9.67 -16.20
N GLN A 171 11.94 -9.98 -17.51
CA GLN A 171 10.75 -10.54 -18.15
C GLN A 171 10.31 -11.86 -17.53
N CYS A 172 11.24 -12.73 -17.13
CA CYS A 172 10.94 -13.95 -16.36
C CYS A 172 10.30 -13.62 -15.01
N ALA A 173 10.79 -12.61 -14.28
CA ALA A 173 10.19 -12.19 -13.02
C ALA A 173 8.77 -11.63 -13.21
N PHE A 174 8.52 -10.86 -14.28
CA PHE A 174 7.15 -10.40 -14.62
C PHE A 174 6.27 -11.53 -15.16
N GLY A 175 6.85 -12.56 -15.78
CA GLY A 175 6.18 -13.81 -16.09
C GLY A 175 5.67 -14.52 -14.83
N LEU A 176 6.50 -14.60 -13.78
CA LEU A 176 6.08 -15.09 -12.48
C LEU A 176 4.94 -14.25 -11.89
N TYR A 177 5.04 -12.91 -11.91
CA TYR A 177 3.96 -12.02 -11.49
C TYR A 177 2.65 -12.32 -12.20
N THR A 178 2.69 -12.47 -13.53
CA THR A 178 1.52 -12.78 -14.36
C THR A 178 0.94 -14.16 -14.01
N THR A 179 1.80 -15.14 -13.77
CA THR A 179 1.39 -16.51 -13.36
C THR A 179 0.69 -16.48 -11.99
N LEU A 180 1.22 -15.73 -11.03
CA LEU A 180 0.57 -15.53 -9.73
C LEU A 180 -0.79 -14.86 -9.87
N ALA A 181 -0.91 -13.86 -10.75
CA ALA A 181 -2.19 -13.21 -11.05
C ALA A 181 -3.18 -14.18 -11.70
N CYS A 182 -2.75 -15.03 -12.64
CA CYS A 182 -3.57 -16.09 -13.25
C CYS A 182 -4.05 -17.09 -12.19
N ALA A 183 -3.17 -17.52 -11.29
CA ALA A 183 -3.55 -18.41 -10.20
C ALA A 183 -4.60 -17.76 -9.28
N GLY A 184 -4.44 -16.49 -8.92
CA GLY A 184 -5.43 -15.71 -8.18
C GLY A 184 -6.79 -15.63 -8.90
N LEU A 185 -6.77 -15.35 -10.21
CA LEU A 185 -7.97 -15.34 -11.06
C LEU A 185 -8.69 -16.71 -11.00
N LEU A 186 -7.96 -17.81 -11.14
CA LEU A 186 -8.51 -19.16 -11.06
C LEU A 186 -9.13 -19.47 -9.68
N LEU A 187 -8.54 -18.97 -8.61
CA LEU A 187 -9.13 -19.09 -7.26
C LEU A 187 -10.46 -18.35 -7.15
N TYR A 188 -10.58 -17.13 -7.70
CA TYR A 188 -11.84 -16.38 -7.69
C TYR A 188 -12.93 -17.04 -8.53
N THR A 189 -12.61 -17.75 -9.62
CA THR A 189 -13.62 -18.49 -10.40
C THR A 189 -14.25 -19.65 -9.61
N ARG A 190 -13.58 -20.13 -8.55
CA ARG A 190 -14.06 -21.20 -7.66
C ARG A 190 -14.87 -20.72 -6.45
N LEU A 191 -15.02 -19.38 -6.28
CA LEU A 191 -15.85 -18.83 -5.22
C LEU A 191 -17.32 -19.19 -5.41
N SER A 192 -18.01 -19.47 -4.30
CA SER A 192 -19.43 -19.76 -4.32
C SER A 192 -20.26 -18.48 -4.48
N ARG A 193 -21.52 -18.62 -4.89
CA ARG A 193 -22.46 -17.49 -4.94
C ARG A 193 -22.90 -16.99 -3.55
N ARG A 194 -22.47 -17.64 -2.48
CA ARG A 194 -22.80 -17.25 -1.09
C ARG A 194 -22.15 -15.95 -0.65
N ILE A 195 -21.14 -15.46 -1.39
CA ILE A 195 -20.48 -14.17 -1.13
C ILE A 195 -21.28 -12.96 -1.65
N GLU A 196 -22.33 -13.22 -2.46
CA GLU A 196 -23.21 -12.15 -2.97
C GLU A 196 -24.11 -11.61 -1.85
N ILE A 197 -24.32 -10.28 -1.84
CA ILE A 197 -25.28 -9.66 -0.92
C ILE A 197 -26.71 -9.82 -1.44
N HIS A 198 -27.60 -10.17 -0.56
CA HIS A 198 -29.02 -10.20 -0.80
C HIS A 198 -29.69 -9.10 0.04
N GLY A 199 -29.85 -7.93 -0.56
CA GLY A 199 -30.62 -6.82 0.04
C GLY A 199 -29.95 -5.44 -0.04
N PRO A 200 -30.72 -4.36 0.05
CA PRO A 200 -30.18 -3.00 0.03
C PRO A 200 -29.47 -2.67 1.35
N THR A 201 -28.26 -2.16 1.26
CA THR A 201 -27.54 -1.59 2.41
C THR A 201 -28.17 -0.26 2.79
N PRO A 202 -28.68 -0.07 4.04
CA PRO A 202 -29.30 1.20 4.43
C PRO A 202 -28.24 2.32 4.47
N TRP A 203 -28.50 3.39 3.73
CA TRP A 203 -27.70 4.61 3.80
C TRP A 203 -28.00 5.35 5.09
N HIS A 204 -27.07 5.40 6.02
CA HIS A 204 -27.17 6.23 7.20
C HIS A 204 -26.79 7.68 6.87
N ARG A 205 -27.60 8.64 7.31
CA ARG A 205 -27.25 10.06 7.18
C ARG A 205 -26.14 10.38 8.19
N ILE A 206 -25.08 11.03 7.72
CA ILE A 206 -23.97 11.47 8.56
C ILE A 206 -24.42 12.71 9.34
N SER A 207 -24.16 12.73 10.65
CA SER A 207 -24.40 13.90 11.49
C SER A 207 -23.49 15.08 11.08
N PRO A 208 -23.94 16.35 11.25
CA PRO A 208 -23.11 17.51 10.92
C PRO A 208 -21.77 17.54 11.67
N GLU A 209 -21.75 17.05 12.91
CA GLU A 209 -20.55 16.97 13.73
C GLU A 209 -19.56 15.95 13.17
N SER A 210 -20.00 14.71 12.92
CA SER A 210 -19.17 13.68 12.29
C SER A 210 -18.70 14.09 10.90
N ARG A 211 -19.52 14.76 10.10
CA ARG A 211 -19.13 15.28 8.79
C ARG A 211 -17.94 16.23 8.90
N ARG A 212 -17.96 17.15 9.89
CA ARG A 212 -16.84 18.10 10.12
C ARG A 212 -15.56 17.36 10.50
N ILE A 213 -15.65 16.36 11.39
CA ILE A 213 -14.50 15.55 11.82
C ILE A 213 -13.96 14.74 10.64
N ILE A 214 -14.82 14.01 9.92
CA ILE A 214 -14.45 13.20 8.76
C ILE A 214 -13.75 14.06 7.70
N THR A 215 -14.28 15.26 7.39
CA THR A 215 -13.68 16.15 6.40
C THR A 215 -12.28 16.59 6.83
N ARG A 216 -12.09 17.00 8.10
CA ARG A 216 -10.77 17.42 8.61
C ARG A 216 -9.77 16.27 8.58
N LEU A 217 -10.17 15.07 9.04
CA LEU A 217 -9.33 13.89 9.01
C LEU A 217 -8.99 13.48 7.57
N SER A 218 -9.96 13.54 6.65
CA SER A 218 -9.74 13.21 5.24
C SER A 218 -8.72 14.15 4.59
N LEU A 219 -8.80 15.45 4.87
CA LEU A 219 -7.82 16.42 4.35
C LEU A 219 -6.41 16.15 4.90
N LEU A 220 -6.28 15.91 6.21
CA LEU A 220 -4.99 15.58 6.83
C LEU A 220 -4.42 14.26 6.31
N PHE A 221 -5.23 13.21 6.24
CA PHE A 221 -4.80 11.91 5.73
C PHE A 221 -4.53 11.94 4.23
N GLY A 222 -5.25 12.78 3.47
CA GLY A 222 -4.96 13.05 2.07
C GLY A 222 -3.59 13.69 1.90
N PHE A 223 -3.26 14.68 2.74
CA PHE A 223 -1.96 15.35 2.73
C PHE A 223 -0.81 14.38 3.11
N ASP A 224 -0.98 13.54 4.16
CA ASP A 224 -0.03 12.48 4.50
C ASP A 224 0.15 11.50 3.34
N SER A 225 -0.95 11.10 2.70
CA SER A 225 -0.90 10.15 1.58
C SER A 225 -0.28 10.76 0.33
N LEU A 226 -0.49 12.06 0.08
CA LEU A 226 0.23 12.78 -0.98
C LEU A 226 1.74 12.74 -0.70
N ALA A 227 2.16 13.03 0.52
CA ALA A 227 3.56 12.94 0.94
C ALA A 227 4.11 11.51 0.78
N GLY A 228 3.34 10.49 1.20
CA GLY A 228 3.69 9.08 1.02
C GLY A 228 3.79 8.64 -0.43
N GLY A 229 3.03 9.25 -1.33
CA GLY A 229 3.08 8.99 -2.76
C GLY A 229 4.37 9.47 -3.45
N PHE A 230 5.17 10.32 -2.81
CA PHE A 230 6.54 10.60 -3.26
C PHE A 230 7.51 9.43 -3.06
N LEU A 231 7.11 8.43 -2.28
CA LEU A 231 7.96 7.36 -1.74
C LEU A 231 7.46 5.95 -2.08
N PRO A 232 6.94 5.66 -3.30
CA PRO A 232 6.65 4.28 -3.65
C PRO A 232 7.93 3.45 -3.57
N SER A 233 7.83 2.21 -3.10
CA SER A 233 8.98 1.31 -2.93
C SER A 233 9.82 1.21 -4.20
N SER A 234 9.17 1.21 -5.36
CA SER A 234 9.87 1.18 -6.66
C SER A 234 10.73 2.42 -6.93
N LEU A 235 10.28 3.64 -6.56
CA LEU A 235 11.11 4.84 -6.70
C LEU A 235 12.22 4.91 -5.65
N VAL A 236 12.01 4.37 -4.46
CA VAL A 236 13.06 4.21 -3.44
C VAL A 236 14.11 3.21 -3.95
N ALA A 237 13.69 2.05 -4.49
CA ALA A 237 14.60 1.08 -5.14
C ALA A 237 15.41 1.74 -6.28
N TYR A 238 14.73 2.50 -7.14
CA TYR A 238 15.36 3.25 -8.21
C TYR A 238 16.38 4.27 -7.69
N TRP A 239 16.08 4.97 -6.57
CA TRP A 239 16.99 5.89 -5.94
C TRP A 239 18.27 5.20 -5.47
N PHE A 240 18.16 4.07 -4.75
CA PHE A 240 19.31 3.26 -4.33
C PHE A 240 20.17 2.80 -5.52
N PHE A 241 19.49 2.29 -6.55
CA PHE A 241 20.16 1.83 -7.78
C PHE A 241 20.93 2.99 -8.47
N ARG A 242 20.29 4.15 -8.64
CA ARG A 242 20.93 5.29 -9.33
C ARG A 242 22.01 5.98 -8.50
N ARG A 243 21.88 5.99 -7.18
CA ARG A 243 22.80 6.69 -6.28
C ARG A 243 24.05 5.87 -5.97
N PHE A 244 23.89 4.57 -5.74
CA PHE A 244 24.95 3.68 -5.26
C PHE A 244 25.28 2.55 -6.22
N GLY A 245 24.56 2.35 -7.31
CA GLY A 245 24.75 1.25 -8.25
C GLY A 245 24.35 -0.12 -7.71
N VAL A 246 23.62 -0.18 -6.58
CA VAL A 246 23.18 -1.43 -5.96
C VAL A 246 21.98 -2.01 -6.70
N GLY A 247 22.04 -3.29 -7.02
CA GLY A 247 20.98 -3.98 -7.72
C GLY A 247 20.02 -4.71 -6.80
N GLU A 248 19.21 -5.57 -7.39
CA GLU A 248 18.18 -6.36 -6.70
C GLU A 248 18.77 -7.36 -5.69
N GLU A 249 20.04 -7.73 -5.78
CA GLU A 249 20.74 -8.59 -4.80
C GLU A 249 20.78 -7.97 -3.40
N MET A 250 20.85 -6.63 -3.31
CA MET A 250 20.79 -5.89 -2.04
C MET A 250 19.37 -5.42 -1.74
N LEU A 251 18.64 -4.98 -2.76
CA LEU A 251 17.32 -4.37 -2.58
C LEU A 251 16.26 -5.39 -2.16
N ALA A 252 16.31 -6.61 -2.70
CA ALA A 252 15.34 -7.65 -2.34
C ALA A 252 15.39 -8.01 -0.84
N PRO A 253 16.55 -8.34 -0.23
CA PRO A 253 16.61 -8.57 1.21
C PRO A 253 16.33 -7.30 2.03
N LEU A 254 16.70 -6.11 1.55
CA LEU A 254 16.39 -4.84 2.24
C LEU A 254 14.88 -4.65 2.40
N PHE A 255 14.12 -4.79 1.31
CA PHE A 255 12.67 -4.63 1.35
C PHE A 255 11.98 -5.79 2.08
N PHE A 256 12.51 -7.02 2.02
CA PHE A 256 12.04 -8.13 2.85
C PHE A 256 12.12 -7.77 4.33
N VAL A 257 13.31 -7.35 4.80
CA VAL A 257 13.51 -6.97 6.21
C VAL A 257 12.64 -5.77 6.58
N ALA A 258 12.46 -4.81 5.68
CA ALA A 258 11.57 -3.66 5.86
C ALA A 258 10.11 -4.10 6.12
N HIS A 259 9.57 -5.03 5.32
CA HIS A 259 8.23 -5.57 5.53
C HIS A 259 8.09 -6.34 6.85
N VAL A 260 9.11 -7.11 7.24
CA VAL A 260 9.15 -7.79 8.55
C VAL A 260 9.16 -6.76 9.68
N ALA A 261 9.99 -5.72 9.57
CA ALA A 261 10.05 -4.63 10.54
C ALA A 261 8.71 -3.91 10.70
N ASN A 262 8.02 -3.65 9.58
CA ASN A 262 6.67 -3.07 9.57
C ASN A 262 5.65 -3.95 10.30
N ALA A 263 5.64 -5.26 10.03
CA ALA A 263 4.73 -6.19 10.70
C ALA A 263 4.96 -6.21 12.23
N LEU A 264 6.22 -6.19 12.68
CA LEU A 264 6.56 -6.12 14.09
C LEU A 264 6.19 -4.77 14.72
N SER A 265 6.29 -3.67 13.96
CA SER A 265 5.97 -2.32 14.43
C SER A 265 4.49 -2.16 14.82
N TYR A 266 3.57 -2.90 14.18
CA TYR A 266 2.15 -2.89 14.58
C TYR A 266 1.92 -3.37 16.01
N LEU A 267 2.69 -4.37 16.46
CA LEU A 267 2.60 -4.87 17.83
C LEU A 267 3.13 -3.82 18.82
N ALA A 268 4.25 -3.19 18.49
CA ALA A 268 4.83 -2.11 19.29
C ALA A 268 3.88 -0.90 19.34
N ALA A 269 3.20 -0.55 18.26
CA ALA A 269 2.21 0.52 18.23
C ALA A 269 1.03 0.27 19.17
N ALA A 270 0.51 -0.97 19.20
CA ALA A 270 -0.58 -1.35 20.10
C ALA A 270 -0.18 -1.25 21.59
N TRP A 271 1.07 -1.57 21.91
CA TRP A 271 1.62 -1.40 23.25
C TRP A 271 1.82 0.08 23.60
N LEU A 272 2.45 0.85 22.70
CA LEU A 272 2.77 2.26 22.93
C LEU A 272 1.51 3.13 23.07
N SER A 273 0.49 2.89 22.23
CA SER A 273 -0.76 3.65 22.27
C SER A 273 -1.53 3.54 23.57
N ARG A 274 -1.37 2.43 24.30
CA ARG A 274 -1.95 2.26 25.64
C ARG A 274 -1.24 3.10 26.71
N HIS A 275 0.02 3.48 26.50
CA HIS A 275 0.83 4.21 27.48
C HIS A 275 0.83 5.73 27.26
N ILE A 276 0.90 6.16 25.99
CA ILE A 276 1.01 7.60 25.65
C ILE A 276 -0.19 8.15 24.89
N GLY A 277 -1.18 7.31 24.54
CA GLY A 277 -2.36 7.67 23.78
C GLY A 277 -2.17 7.59 22.26
N LEU A 278 -3.29 7.58 21.52
CA LEU A 278 -3.29 7.35 20.06
C LEU A 278 -2.59 8.46 19.27
N VAL A 279 -2.94 9.72 19.53
CA VAL A 279 -2.39 10.88 18.78
C VAL A 279 -0.89 11.04 19.03
N ARG A 280 -0.45 10.89 20.29
CA ARG A 280 0.98 10.97 20.63
C ARG A 280 1.77 9.83 20.00
N THR A 281 1.23 8.62 19.97
CA THR A 281 1.87 7.48 19.30
C THR A 281 2.08 7.79 17.82
N MET A 282 1.03 8.26 17.11
CA MET A 282 1.16 8.63 15.70
C MET A 282 2.30 9.63 15.47
N VAL A 283 2.34 10.72 16.21
CA VAL A 283 3.30 11.81 15.97
C VAL A 283 4.72 11.44 16.41
N PHE A 284 4.90 10.88 17.61
CA PHE A 284 6.22 10.63 18.17
C PHE A 284 6.95 9.43 17.54
N THR A 285 6.26 8.53 16.85
CA THR A 285 6.91 7.48 16.07
C THR A 285 7.16 7.93 14.63
N HIS A 286 6.22 8.70 14.06
CA HIS A 286 6.28 9.12 12.66
C HIS A 286 7.31 10.23 12.40
N THR A 287 7.44 11.20 13.31
CA THR A 287 8.41 12.31 13.16
C THR A 287 9.88 11.82 13.10
N PRO A 288 10.38 10.94 14.01
CA PRO A 288 11.75 10.39 13.89
C PRO A 288 11.93 9.55 12.61
N ALA A 289 10.91 8.79 12.20
CA ALA A 289 10.94 8.03 10.94
C ALA A 289 11.16 8.96 9.73
N ASN A 290 10.48 10.11 9.72
CA ASN A 290 10.60 11.08 8.63
C ASN A 290 11.92 11.86 8.68
N LEU A 291 12.50 12.09 9.86
CA LEU A 291 13.87 12.63 9.98
C LEU A 291 14.91 11.66 9.39
N CYS A 292 14.79 10.36 9.68
CA CYS A 292 15.63 9.34 9.03
C CYS A 292 15.47 9.40 7.50
N LEU A 293 14.24 9.53 7.01
CA LEU A 293 13.96 9.63 5.57
C LEU A 293 14.64 10.84 4.92
N ILE A 294 14.59 12.00 5.55
CA ILE A 294 15.26 13.22 5.09
C ILE A 294 16.79 13.03 5.08
N ALA A 295 17.33 12.30 6.05
CA ALA A 295 18.75 12.06 6.17
C ALA A 295 19.30 11.10 5.09
N ILE A 296 18.49 10.15 4.58
CA ILE A 296 18.91 9.14 3.59
C ILE A 296 19.67 9.72 2.39
N PRO A 297 19.19 10.78 1.68
CA PRO A 297 19.88 11.33 0.52
C PRO A 297 21.29 11.88 0.78
N PHE A 298 21.59 12.20 2.02
CA PHE A 298 22.87 12.78 2.45
C PHE A 298 23.87 11.74 2.93
N THR A 299 23.51 10.45 2.92
CA THR A 299 24.40 9.38 3.35
C THR A 299 25.52 9.12 2.32
N PRO A 300 26.76 8.84 2.78
CA PRO A 300 27.88 8.56 1.89
C PRO A 300 27.88 7.14 1.33
N THR A 301 27.21 6.17 1.98
CA THR A 301 27.25 4.75 1.63
C THR A 301 25.87 4.13 1.55
N ALA A 302 25.72 3.11 0.68
CA ALA A 302 24.48 2.34 0.55
C ALA A 302 24.07 1.66 1.88
N THR A 303 25.05 1.17 2.64
CA THR A 303 24.81 0.51 3.94
C THR A 303 24.19 1.47 4.94
N LEU A 304 24.72 2.69 5.06
CA LEU A 304 24.16 3.69 5.99
C LEU A 304 22.75 4.12 5.55
N ALA A 305 22.55 4.31 4.24
CA ALA A 305 21.21 4.57 3.69
C ALA A 305 20.22 3.45 4.00
N ALA A 306 20.63 2.19 3.85
CA ALA A 306 19.83 1.01 4.16
C ALA A 306 19.49 0.91 5.66
N ILE A 307 20.45 1.19 6.54
CA ILE A 307 20.22 1.21 7.99
C ILE A 307 19.18 2.28 8.35
N LEU A 308 19.34 3.52 7.86
CA LEU A 308 18.36 4.59 8.10
C LEU A 308 16.99 4.24 7.53
N TYR A 309 16.93 3.59 6.37
CA TYR A 309 15.69 3.12 5.78
C TYR A 309 15.01 2.06 6.67
N LEU A 310 15.76 1.07 7.18
CA LEU A 310 15.21 0.06 8.10
C LEU A 310 14.77 0.65 9.43
N VAL A 311 15.54 1.57 10.03
CA VAL A 311 15.13 2.30 11.24
C VAL A 311 13.82 3.04 11.01
N ARG A 312 13.70 3.71 9.86
CA ARG A 312 12.46 4.36 9.45
C ARG A 312 11.31 3.36 9.36
N GLU A 313 11.51 2.20 8.70
CA GLU A 313 10.45 1.19 8.53
C GLU A 313 10.00 0.57 9.87
N CYS A 314 10.85 0.49 10.88
CA CYS A 314 10.46 0.08 12.23
C CYS A 314 9.49 1.06 12.91
N LEU A 315 9.45 2.32 12.48
CA LEU A 315 8.69 3.38 13.15
C LEU A 315 7.48 3.86 12.35
N VAL A 316 7.61 3.92 11.03
CA VAL A 316 6.67 4.63 10.16
C VAL A 316 5.27 4.00 10.11
N GLU A 317 5.15 2.69 10.31
CA GLU A 317 3.87 1.99 10.24
C GLU A 317 3.12 1.92 11.59
N MET A 318 3.71 2.40 12.66
CA MET A 318 3.04 2.46 13.97
C MET A 318 1.83 3.41 13.97
N ASP A 319 1.76 4.35 13.03
CA ASP A 319 0.62 5.26 12.89
C ASP A 319 -0.63 4.57 12.32
N VAL A 320 -0.50 3.48 11.57
CA VAL A 320 -1.61 2.85 10.85
C VAL A 320 -2.70 2.32 11.78
N PRO A 321 -2.40 1.42 12.76
CA PRO A 321 -3.43 0.90 13.65
C PRO A 321 -3.98 1.99 14.59
N THR A 322 -3.14 2.92 15.03
CA THR A 322 -3.55 4.02 15.91
C THR A 322 -4.49 4.98 15.21
N ARG A 323 -4.22 5.32 13.94
CA ARG A 323 -5.08 6.15 13.10
C ARG A 323 -6.44 5.50 12.83
N GLN A 324 -6.46 4.20 12.49
CA GLN A 324 -7.71 3.47 12.28
C GLN A 324 -8.56 3.45 13.55
N SER A 325 -7.95 3.16 14.70
CA SER A 325 -8.62 3.20 16.00
C SER A 325 -9.16 4.60 16.31
N TYR A 326 -8.39 5.64 16.03
CA TYR A 326 -8.79 7.03 16.27
C TYR A 326 -10.04 7.41 15.45
N VAL A 327 -10.04 7.13 14.14
CA VAL A 327 -11.22 7.39 13.28
C VAL A 327 -12.47 6.71 13.84
N MET A 328 -12.35 5.45 14.28
CA MET A 328 -13.48 4.69 14.83
C MET A 328 -13.95 5.22 16.19
N ALA A 329 -13.07 5.87 16.95
CA ALA A 329 -13.39 6.39 18.29
C ALA A 329 -14.07 7.78 18.25
N VAL A 330 -13.78 8.60 17.23
CA VAL A 330 -14.27 9.99 17.15
C VAL A 330 -15.56 10.17 16.34
N VAL A 331 -16.08 9.08 15.73
CA VAL A 331 -17.35 9.10 14.99
C VAL A 331 -18.38 8.15 15.63
N GLY A 332 -19.67 8.46 15.44
CA GLY A 332 -20.75 7.63 15.96
C GLY A 332 -20.73 6.19 15.40
N PRO A 333 -21.22 5.19 16.18
CA PRO A 333 -21.13 3.77 15.78
C PRO A 333 -21.72 3.47 14.39
N GLY A 334 -22.85 4.10 14.03
CA GLY A 334 -23.52 3.95 12.72
C GLY A 334 -22.81 4.64 11.55
N GLU A 335 -21.85 5.51 11.82
CA GLU A 335 -21.14 6.34 10.82
C GLU A 335 -19.72 5.85 10.53
N ARG A 336 -19.21 4.88 11.29
CA ARG A 336 -17.83 4.36 11.23
C ARG A 336 -17.45 3.84 9.86
N THR A 337 -18.33 3.11 9.21
CA THR A 337 -18.10 2.55 7.86
C THR A 337 -17.89 3.64 6.82
N ILE A 338 -18.73 4.69 6.87
CA ILE A 338 -18.63 5.83 5.95
C ILE A 338 -17.35 6.62 6.21
N ALA A 339 -17.02 6.86 7.49
CA ALA A 339 -15.80 7.56 7.87
C ALA A 339 -14.55 6.84 7.37
N ALA A 340 -14.47 5.53 7.56
CA ALA A 340 -13.38 4.70 7.05
C ALA A 340 -13.31 4.73 5.51
N GLY A 341 -14.46 4.60 4.83
CA GLY A 341 -14.54 4.64 3.37
C GLY A 341 -14.05 5.96 2.79
N VAL A 342 -14.57 7.09 3.28
CA VAL A 342 -14.21 8.43 2.80
C VAL A 342 -12.72 8.73 3.04
N THR A 343 -12.22 8.46 4.26
CA THR A 343 -10.81 8.70 4.59
C THR A 343 -9.87 7.82 3.76
N ASN A 344 -10.20 6.55 3.53
CA ASN A 344 -9.39 5.66 2.70
C ASN A 344 -9.42 6.04 1.22
N LEU A 345 -10.57 6.44 0.67
CA LEU A 345 -10.67 6.88 -0.73
C LEU A 345 -9.86 8.16 -0.95
N THR A 346 -9.95 9.13 -0.05
CA THR A 346 -9.15 10.36 -0.13
C THR A 346 -7.65 10.06 -0.14
N ARG A 347 -7.20 9.12 0.69
CA ARG A 347 -5.80 8.67 0.73
C ARG A 347 -5.37 8.02 -0.57
N LEU A 348 -6.22 7.15 -1.12
CA LEU A 348 -5.92 6.44 -2.36
C LEU A 348 -5.77 7.43 -3.54
N VAL A 349 -6.69 8.39 -3.67
CA VAL A 349 -6.62 9.44 -4.69
C VAL A 349 -5.35 10.28 -4.53
N ALA A 350 -4.99 10.67 -3.30
CA ALA A 350 -3.78 11.44 -3.04
C ALA A 350 -2.49 10.69 -3.45
N TRP A 351 -2.45 9.37 -3.26
CA TRP A 351 -1.31 8.55 -3.69
C TRP A 351 -1.12 8.47 -5.21
N THR A 352 -2.17 8.70 -6.01
CA THR A 352 -2.06 8.59 -7.48
C THR A 352 -1.27 9.74 -8.10
N VAL A 353 -1.27 10.90 -7.48
CA VAL A 353 -0.73 12.13 -8.06
C VAL A 353 0.78 12.27 -7.83
N ALA A 354 1.24 11.96 -6.63
CA ALA A 354 2.60 12.26 -6.18
C ALA A 354 3.73 11.52 -6.91
N PRO A 355 3.62 10.25 -7.33
CA PRO A 355 4.71 9.54 -8.00
C PRO A 355 5.14 10.19 -9.31
N GLY A 356 4.19 10.78 -10.06
CA GLY A 356 4.50 11.54 -11.28
C GLY A 356 5.39 12.75 -11.00
N PHE A 357 5.05 13.53 -9.96
CA PHE A 357 5.89 14.66 -9.51
C PHE A 357 7.21 14.19 -8.93
N ALA A 358 7.23 13.09 -8.15
CA ALA A 358 8.45 12.52 -7.59
C ALA A 358 9.43 12.12 -8.70
N GLY A 359 8.98 11.39 -9.70
CA GLY A 359 9.81 10.99 -10.84
C GLY A 359 10.30 12.18 -11.66
N ALA A 360 9.45 13.19 -11.90
CA ALA A 360 9.85 14.44 -12.57
C ALA A 360 10.92 15.17 -11.77
N ALA A 361 10.75 15.31 -10.46
CA ALA A 361 11.70 15.98 -9.58
C ALA A 361 13.05 15.22 -9.49
N MET A 362 13.04 13.90 -9.48
CA MET A 362 14.27 13.07 -9.56
C MET A 362 15.06 13.34 -10.82
N LYS A 363 14.39 13.64 -11.93
CA LYS A 363 15.03 13.92 -13.22
C LYS A 363 15.56 15.36 -13.29
N SER A 364 14.76 16.35 -12.85
CA SER A 364 14.99 17.78 -13.14
C SER A 364 15.64 18.55 -12.00
N LEU A 365 15.49 18.12 -10.75
CA LEU A 365 16.01 18.83 -9.57
C LEU A 365 17.16 18.05 -8.93
N ALA A 366 16.83 17.02 -8.16
CA ALA A 366 17.82 16.16 -7.52
C ALA A 366 17.23 14.76 -7.28
N LEU A 367 18.07 13.73 -7.42
CA LEU A 367 17.66 12.34 -7.24
C LEU A 367 17.03 12.08 -5.86
N GLY A 368 17.54 12.72 -4.80
CA GLY A 368 17.02 12.59 -3.43
C GLY A 368 15.86 13.53 -3.08
N PHE A 369 15.46 14.44 -3.98
CA PHE A 369 14.43 15.44 -3.73
C PHE A 369 13.11 14.86 -3.20
N PRO A 370 12.55 13.77 -3.76
CA PRO A 370 11.30 13.19 -3.26
C PRO A 370 11.39 12.70 -1.81
N LEU A 371 12.55 12.19 -1.38
CA LEU A 371 12.75 11.72 0.00
C LEU A 371 12.71 12.89 0.98
N VAL A 372 13.37 14.00 0.63
CA VAL A 372 13.40 15.21 1.47
C VAL A 372 12.02 15.86 1.54
N VAL A 373 11.38 16.06 0.39
CA VAL A 373 10.05 16.71 0.34
C VAL A 373 8.99 15.82 0.97
N GLY A 374 8.97 14.53 0.65
CA GLY A 374 8.05 13.59 1.26
C GLY A 374 8.19 13.53 2.78
N GLY A 375 9.42 13.48 3.30
CA GLY A 375 9.71 13.53 4.74
C GLY A 375 9.28 14.84 5.38
N GLY A 376 9.58 15.98 4.76
CA GLY A 376 9.19 17.31 5.24
C GLY A 376 7.67 17.51 5.28
N MET A 377 6.95 17.09 4.23
CA MET A 377 5.49 17.11 4.21
C MET A 377 4.87 16.22 5.30
N LYS A 378 5.46 15.06 5.57
CA LYS A 378 5.01 14.17 6.64
C LYS A 378 5.23 14.76 8.03
N ILE A 379 6.35 15.44 8.29
CA ILE A 379 6.58 16.16 9.54
C ILE A 379 5.57 17.30 9.70
N LEU A 380 5.27 18.02 8.63
CA LEU A 380 4.24 19.06 8.66
C LEU A 380 2.85 18.47 8.95
N TYR A 381 2.53 17.31 8.37
CA TYR A 381 1.31 16.55 8.69
C TYR A 381 1.26 16.20 10.18
N ASP A 382 2.34 15.66 10.74
CA ASP A 382 2.43 15.27 12.15
C ASP A 382 2.15 16.46 13.07
N LEU A 383 2.74 17.62 12.74
CA LEU A 383 2.50 18.86 13.47
C LEU A 383 1.04 19.32 13.38
N MET A 384 0.46 19.34 12.17
CA MET A 384 -0.95 19.71 11.97
C MET A 384 -1.90 18.75 12.70
N LEU A 385 -1.62 17.46 12.65
CA LEU A 385 -2.39 16.43 13.36
C LEU A 385 -2.34 16.67 14.87
N PHE A 386 -1.13 16.86 15.42
CA PHE A 386 -0.94 17.10 16.85
C PHE A 386 -1.68 18.34 17.32
N LEU A 387 -1.50 19.49 16.63
CA LEU A 387 -2.16 20.74 16.99
C LEU A 387 -3.69 20.66 16.89
N SER A 388 -4.21 19.92 15.91
CA SER A 388 -5.66 19.84 15.67
C SER A 388 -6.38 18.87 16.63
N PHE A 389 -5.69 17.82 17.10
CA PHE A 389 -6.35 16.71 17.77
C PHE A 389 -5.80 16.36 19.17
N ARG A 390 -4.73 17.03 19.67
CA ARG A 390 -4.13 16.76 20.99
C ARG A 390 -5.12 16.90 22.17
N ASN A 391 -6.18 17.70 21.99
CA ASN A 391 -7.20 17.94 23.04
C ASN A 391 -8.46 17.07 22.87
N ILE A 392 -8.55 16.29 21.79
CA ILE A 392 -9.67 15.40 21.53
C ILE A 392 -9.28 13.99 22.00
N HIS A 393 -9.71 13.65 23.23
CA HIS A 393 -9.44 12.34 23.81
C HIS A 393 -10.56 11.37 23.45
N PRO A 394 -10.27 10.22 22.83
CA PRO A 394 -11.24 9.16 22.63
C PRO A 394 -11.87 8.71 23.94
N PRO A 395 -13.11 8.19 23.95
CA PRO A 395 -13.75 7.69 25.16
C PRO A 395 -12.94 6.66 25.93
N GLU A 396 -12.13 5.87 25.23
CA GLU A 396 -11.27 4.83 25.79
C GLU A 396 -10.11 5.41 26.63
N GLU A 397 -9.62 6.60 26.28
CA GLU A 397 -8.56 7.31 27.04
C GLU A 397 -9.10 8.05 28.27
N ARG A 398 -10.44 8.34 28.29
CA ARG A 398 -11.07 9.03 29.43
C ARG A 398 -11.28 8.11 30.64
N VAL A 399 -11.43 6.80 30.42
CA VAL A 399 -11.66 5.80 31.46
C VAL A 399 -10.39 5.50 32.26
N GLY A 400 -9.21 5.70 31.70
CA GLY A 400 -7.91 5.47 32.38
C GLY A 400 -7.49 6.57 33.37
N ASN A 401 -8.12 7.76 33.31
CA ASN A 401 -7.81 8.93 34.15
C ASN A 401 -8.79 9.15 35.32
N SER A 402 -9.68 8.21 35.61
CA SER A 402 -10.46 8.25 36.85
C SER A 402 -9.53 7.94 38.01
N PRO A 403 -9.32 8.85 38.98
CA PRO A 403 -8.49 8.57 40.16
C PRO A 403 -9.13 7.41 40.92
N ARG A 404 -8.34 6.38 41.20
CA ARG A 404 -8.66 5.29 42.16
C ARG A 404 -8.66 5.82 43.56
#